data_567f19eff7b714d5bddd37ecd133c8e7
#
_entry.id   567f19eff7b714d5bddd37ecd133c8e7
#
_cell.length_a   1.000
_cell.length_b   1.000
_cell.length_c   1.000
_cell.angle_alpha   90.00
_cell.angle_beta   90.00
_cell.angle_gamma   90.00
#
_symmetry.space_group_name_H-M   'P 1'
#
loop_
_entity.id
_entity.type
_entity.pdbx_description
1 polymer ?
#
loop_
_entity_poly.entity_id
_entity_poly.type
_entity_poly.pdbx_seq_one_letter_code
_entity_poly.pdbx_strand_id
1 'polypeptide(L)'
;LPIIPCPAHEEDRFEAHGWSELLDSAMRGVWGAEDASLRIFPTPAMVLIDVDGSLPPAQLGPKGAKLAGQAIRALGLTGNIGIDLPTMNNKDERAIAAAQIDKFLPLPFERTAVNGFGFIQIIRKRERASLIELLRDDPVLSAALALLRLAERAQGTGPAGGGAVTLNANPAVIERIRRAPDWTARLEKRRGGTIAFHADSALGTGEYHAG
;
A
#
# COMPACT_ATOMS: atom_id res chain seq x y z
N LEU A 1 -14.34 17.65 2.02
CA LEU A 1 -13.31 18.19 1.12
C LEU A 1 -13.82 18.11 -0.31
N PRO A 2 -13.61 19.14 -1.15
CA PRO A 2 -13.99 19.08 -2.56
C PRO A 2 -13.15 18.03 -3.31
N ILE A 3 -13.81 17.26 -4.17
CA ILE A 3 -13.10 16.37 -5.11
C ILE A 3 -12.69 17.23 -6.30
N ILE A 4 -11.39 17.33 -6.54
CA ILE A 4 -10.83 18.05 -7.70
C ILE A 4 -10.48 16.99 -8.75
N PRO A 5 -11.19 16.92 -9.87
CA PRO A 5 -10.85 16.01 -10.95
C PRO A 5 -9.50 16.41 -11.58
N CYS A 6 -8.65 15.42 -11.84
CA CYS A 6 -7.42 15.62 -12.60
C CYS A 6 -7.73 15.30 -14.08
N PRO A 7 -7.58 16.24 -15.02
CA PRO A 7 -7.74 15.98 -16.45
C PRO A 7 -6.77 14.92 -16.97
N ALA A 8 -7.17 14.15 -17.99
CA ALA A 8 -6.37 13.04 -18.52
C ALA A 8 -5.03 13.47 -19.14
N HIS A 9 -4.91 14.74 -19.54
CA HIS A 9 -3.68 15.30 -20.12
C HIS A 9 -2.73 15.94 -19.10
N GLU A 10 -3.15 16.06 -17.83
CA GLU A 10 -2.30 16.53 -16.74
C GLU A 10 -1.49 15.38 -16.14
N GLU A 11 -0.37 15.75 -15.48
CA GLU A 11 0.43 14.81 -14.71
C GLU A 11 -0.41 14.12 -13.64
N ASP A 12 -0.22 12.83 -13.51
CA ASP A 12 -0.89 12.03 -12.50
C ASP A 12 -0.37 12.37 -11.09
N ARG A 13 -1.13 13.19 -10.38
CA ARG A 13 -0.78 13.65 -9.02
C ARG A 13 -0.66 12.52 -8.01
N PHE A 14 -1.39 11.41 -8.18
CA PHE A 14 -1.25 10.27 -7.28
C PHE A 14 0.10 9.60 -7.47
N GLU A 15 0.54 9.40 -8.74
CA GLU A 15 1.85 8.84 -9.01
C GLU A 15 2.99 9.76 -8.56
N ALA A 16 2.88 11.05 -8.83
CA ALA A 16 3.84 12.04 -8.37
C ALA A 16 4.04 12.06 -6.84
N HIS A 17 3.06 11.50 -6.09
CA HIS A 17 3.10 11.38 -4.62
C HIS A 17 3.27 9.94 -4.12
N GLY A 18 3.72 9.01 -4.96
CA GLY A 18 4.09 7.65 -4.55
C GLY A 18 2.90 6.70 -4.38
N TRP A 19 1.85 6.84 -5.20
CA TRP A 19 0.67 5.96 -5.13
C TRP A 19 0.99 4.50 -5.41
N SER A 20 1.73 4.22 -6.48
CA SER A 20 2.11 2.85 -6.84
C SER A 20 3.03 2.21 -5.80
N GLU A 21 3.97 2.96 -5.26
CA GLU A 21 4.88 2.52 -4.20
C GLU A 21 4.11 2.19 -2.91
N LEU A 22 3.08 3.00 -2.59
CA LEU A 22 2.22 2.74 -1.43
C LEU A 22 1.44 1.43 -1.59
N LEU A 23 0.84 1.20 -2.77
CA LEU A 23 0.09 -0.03 -3.06
C LEU A 23 1.02 -1.26 -3.05
N ASP A 24 2.20 -1.17 -3.66
CA ASP A 24 3.19 -2.23 -3.67
C ASP A 24 3.67 -2.56 -2.24
N SER A 25 3.96 -1.55 -1.43
CA SER A 25 4.31 -1.72 -0.01
C SER A 25 3.18 -2.42 0.77
N ALA A 26 1.92 -2.06 0.53
CA ALA A 26 0.77 -2.70 1.17
C ALA A 26 0.59 -4.16 0.72
N MET A 27 0.75 -4.44 -0.58
CA MET A 27 0.66 -5.80 -1.12
C MET A 27 1.76 -6.70 -0.58
N ARG A 28 3.01 -6.22 -0.53
CA ARG A 28 4.14 -7.01 -0.02
C ARG A 28 4.20 -7.06 1.50
N GLY A 29 3.61 -6.08 2.20
CA GLY A 29 3.76 -5.93 3.64
C GLY A 29 5.17 -5.50 4.03
N VAL A 30 5.83 -4.69 3.21
CA VAL A 30 7.19 -4.19 3.44
C VAL A 30 7.19 -2.67 3.40
N TRP A 31 7.86 -2.04 4.36
CA TRP A 31 7.94 -0.58 4.45
C TRP A 31 9.35 -0.14 4.90
N GLY A 32 9.93 0.86 4.23
CA GLY A 32 11.26 1.36 4.58
C GLY A 32 12.31 1.12 3.52
N ALA A 33 13.57 1.15 3.90
CA ALA A 33 14.75 1.05 3.05
C ALA A 33 15.82 0.11 3.66
N GLU A 34 16.95 -0.05 2.99
CA GLU A 34 17.99 -1.04 3.34
C GLU A 34 18.54 -0.93 4.78
N ASP A 35 18.65 0.28 5.33
CA ASP A 35 19.22 0.48 6.67
C ASP A 35 18.22 0.28 7.82
N ALA A 36 16.90 0.37 7.50
CA ALA A 36 15.80 0.06 8.41
C ALA A 36 14.53 -0.22 7.59
N SER A 37 13.97 -1.39 7.77
CA SER A 37 12.75 -1.83 7.10
C SER A 37 11.78 -2.48 8.08
N LEU A 38 10.53 -2.54 7.67
CA LEU A 38 9.46 -3.19 8.41
C LEU A 38 8.89 -4.34 7.57
N ARG A 39 8.59 -5.44 8.24
CA ARG A 39 7.73 -6.50 7.73
C ARG A 39 6.42 -6.48 8.48
N ILE A 40 5.31 -6.41 7.76
CA ILE A 40 3.96 -6.21 8.32
C ILE A 40 3.14 -7.47 8.07
N PHE A 41 2.72 -8.12 9.15
CA PHE A 41 1.99 -9.38 9.15
C PHE A 41 0.62 -9.21 9.80
N PRO A 42 -0.46 -9.03 9.03
CA PRO A 42 -1.82 -9.13 9.57
C PRO A 42 -2.07 -10.57 10.07
N THR A 43 -2.54 -10.69 11.31
CA THR A 43 -3.00 -11.95 11.89
C THR A 43 -4.42 -11.78 12.43
N PRO A 44 -5.15 -12.86 12.75
CA PRO A 44 -6.49 -12.75 13.34
C PRO A 44 -6.53 -11.99 14.67
N ALA A 45 -5.43 -11.99 15.43
CA ALA A 45 -5.35 -11.38 16.76
C ALA A 45 -4.85 -9.94 16.73
N MET A 46 -3.88 -9.64 15.87
CA MET A 46 -3.23 -8.33 15.77
C MET A 46 -2.47 -8.20 14.46
N VAL A 47 -2.07 -6.98 14.14
CA VAL A 47 -1.05 -6.72 13.12
C VAL A 47 0.31 -6.74 13.82
N LEU A 48 1.21 -7.63 13.39
CA LEU A 48 2.60 -7.63 13.83
C LEU A 48 3.46 -6.84 12.86
N ILE A 49 4.35 -6.01 13.40
CA ILE A 49 5.34 -5.25 12.65
C ILE A 49 6.71 -5.64 13.20
N ASP A 50 7.50 -6.31 12.38
CA ASP A 50 8.88 -6.67 12.67
C ASP A 50 9.80 -5.61 12.10
N VAL A 51 10.77 -5.15 12.90
CA VAL A 51 11.73 -4.11 12.52
C VAL A 51 13.09 -4.76 12.28
N ASP A 52 13.53 -4.71 11.03
CA ASP A 52 14.82 -5.24 10.59
C ASP A 52 15.71 -4.14 9.99
N GLY A 53 17.04 -4.33 10.04
CA GLY A 53 17.98 -3.38 9.45
C GLY A 53 19.44 -3.62 9.89
N SER A 54 20.34 -2.88 9.25
CA SER A 54 21.79 -3.00 9.47
C SER A 54 22.34 -2.07 10.58
N LEU A 55 21.51 -1.18 11.12
CA LEU A 55 21.93 -0.22 12.13
C LEU A 55 22.08 -0.87 13.52
N PRO A 56 22.96 -0.35 14.39
CA PRO A 56 23.00 -0.75 15.79
C PRO A 56 21.64 -0.55 16.49
N PRO A 57 21.27 -1.40 17.49
CA PRO A 57 19.97 -1.36 18.15
C PRO A 57 19.52 0.01 18.66
N ALA A 58 20.46 0.78 19.26
CA ALA A 58 20.18 2.14 19.76
C ALA A 58 19.78 3.15 18.67
N GLN A 59 20.16 2.90 17.41
CA GLN A 59 19.79 3.71 16.24
C GLN A 59 18.60 3.10 15.50
N LEU A 60 18.60 1.77 15.35
CA LEU A 60 17.55 1.04 14.65
C LEU A 60 16.20 1.15 15.39
N GLY A 61 16.20 1.07 16.73
CA GLY A 61 14.98 1.17 17.53
C GLY A 61 14.18 2.46 17.28
N PRO A 62 14.77 3.66 17.46
CA PRO A 62 14.07 4.92 17.15
C PRO A 62 13.71 5.08 15.68
N LYS A 63 14.56 4.63 14.74
CA LYS A 63 14.29 4.71 13.31
C LYS A 63 13.15 3.78 12.90
N GLY A 64 13.16 2.54 13.38
CA GLY A 64 12.08 1.57 13.14
C GLY A 64 10.76 2.03 13.74
N ALA A 65 10.77 2.58 14.96
CA ALA A 65 9.60 3.16 15.60
C ALA A 65 8.99 4.33 14.79
N LYS A 66 9.83 5.22 14.23
CA LYS A 66 9.40 6.27 13.30
C LYS A 66 8.75 5.67 12.06
N LEU A 67 9.40 4.71 11.41
CA LEU A 67 8.86 4.04 10.21
C LEU A 67 7.53 3.34 10.52
N ALA A 68 7.42 2.67 11.69
CA ALA A 68 6.20 2.02 12.11
C ALA A 68 5.04 3.02 12.28
N GLY A 69 5.28 4.16 12.93
CA GLY A 69 4.29 5.23 13.05
C GLY A 69 3.81 5.74 11.70
N GLN A 70 4.73 5.92 10.75
CA GLN A 70 4.42 6.34 9.37
C GLN A 70 3.63 5.27 8.62
N ALA A 71 4.04 4.00 8.69
CA ALA A 71 3.37 2.87 8.04
C ALA A 71 1.96 2.65 8.59
N ILE A 72 1.78 2.66 9.92
CA ILE A 72 0.46 2.54 10.57
C ILE A 72 -0.49 3.62 10.05
N ARG A 73 -0.01 4.86 9.92
CA ARG A 73 -0.80 5.98 9.39
C ARG A 73 -1.11 5.80 7.91
N ALA A 74 -0.11 5.56 7.07
CA ALA A 74 -0.24 5.50 5.61
C ALA A 74 -1.10 4.32 5.16
N LEU A 75 -0.91 3.14 5.77
CA LEU A 75 -1.65 1.93 5.47
C LEU A 75 -3.01 1.85 6.19
N GLY A 76 -3.30 2.78 7.09
CA GLY A 76 -4.54 2.80 7.87
C GLY A 76 -4.67 1.61 8.81
N LEU A 77 -3.57 1.12 9.40
CA LEU A 77 -3.60 -0.01 10.32
C LEU A 77 -4.34 0.37 11.60
N THR A 78 -5.20 -0.53 12.08
CA THR A 78 -6.09 -0.33 13.24
C THR A 78 -6.25 -1.62 14.05
N GLY A 79 -6.92 -1.54 15.19
CA GLY A 79 -7.05 -2.65 16.14
C GLY A 79 -5.80 -2.78 17.01
N ASN A 80 -5.45 -4.00 17.36
CA ASN A 80 -4.21 -4.33 18.05
C ASN A 80 -3.04 -4.35 17.07
N ILE A 81 -1.96 -3.65 17.41
CA ILE A 81 -0.74 -3.59 16.61
C ILE A 81 0.44 -3.84 17.56
N GLY A 82 1.20 -4.89 17.31
CA GLY A 82 2.45 -5.20 18.00
C GLY A 82 3.63 -4.77 17.13
N ILE A 83 4.60 -4.07 17.71
CA ILE A 83 5.84 -3.71 17.03
C ILE A 83 6.98 -4.37 17.78
N ASP A 84 7.74 -5.18 17.07
CA ASP A 84 8.95 -5.81 17.54
C ASP A 84 10.16 -4.99 17.09
N LEU A 85 10.66 -4.17 18.02
CA LEU A 85 11.84 -3.33 17.85
C LEU A 85 13.09 -4.13 18.29
N PRO A 86 14.28 -3.78 17.83
CA PRO A 86 15.49 -4.41 18.33
C PRO A 86 15.62 -4.23 19.85
N THR A 87 16.19 -5.22 20.52
CA THR A 87 16.45 -5.14 21.97
C THR A 87 17.45 -4.02 22.25
N MET A 88 17.00 -3.01 23.00
CA MET A 88 17.80 -1.83 23.40
C MET A 88 18.32 -1.99 24.83
N ASN A 89 19.53 -1.49 25.07
CA ASN A 89 20.28 -1.78 26.29
C ASN A 89 19.69 -1.15 27.58
N ASN A 90 19.04 0.00 27.46
CA ASN A 90 18.57 0.75 28.63
C ASN A 90 17.19 1.37 28.43
N LYS A 91 16.62 1.91 29.50
CA LYS A 91 15.29 2.51 29.52
C LYS A 91 15.20 3.78 28.68
N ASP A 92 16.27 4.55 28.61
CA ASP A 92 16.28 5.84 27.89
C ASP A 92 16.22 5.62 26.38
N GLU A 93 16.97 4.66 25.85
CA GLU A 93 16.89 4.26 24.43
C GLU A 93 15.47 3.80 24.07
N ARG A 94 14.83 2.98 24.92
CA ARG A 94 13.45 2.54 24.74
C ARG A 94 12.44 3.70 24.78
N ALA A 95 12.66 4.67 25.69
CA ALA A 95 11.82 5.86 25.77
C ALA A 95 11.96 6.74 24.51
N ILE A 96 13.16 6.89 23.97
CA ILE A 96 13.41 7.62 22.71
C ILE A 96 12.67 6.94 21.54
N ALA A 97 12.73 5.59 21.45
CA ALA A 97 12.00 4.84 20.43
C ALA A 97 10.48 5.04 20.57
N ALA A 98 9.93 4.92 21.78
CA ALA A 98 8.51 5.14 22.04
C ALA A 98 8.05 6.56 21.65
N ALA A 99 8.87 7.58 21.92
CA ALA A 99 8.57 8.96 21.54
C ALA A 99 8.50 9.17 20.01
N GLN A 100 9.17 8.35 19.20
CA GLN A 100 9.02 8.40 17.75
C GLN A 100 7.62 7.93 17.31
N ILE A 101 7.03 6.93 17.97
CA ILE A 101 5.64 6.55 17.70
C ILE A 101 4.71 7.75 17.94
N ASP A 102 4.82 8.41 19.10
CA ASP A 102 3.99 9.55 19.48
C ASP A 102 4.11 10.72 18.48
N LYS A 103 5.31 10.91 17.95
CA LYS A 103 5.58 11.99 16.99
C LYS A 103 5.02 11.71 15.59
N PHE A 104 5.06 10.46 15.12
CA PHE A 104 4.74 10.12 13.73
C PHE A 104 3.39 9.42 13.54
N LEU A 105 2.76 8.96 14.63
CA LEU A 105 1.41 8.40 14.61
C LEU A 105 0.41 9.40 15.21
N PRO A 106 -0.51 9.95 14.41
CA PRO A 106 -1.52 10.88 14.94
C PRO A 106 -2.50 10.20 15.91
N LEU A 107 -2.89 10.91 16.95
CA LEU A 107 -3.97 10.51 17.83
C LEU A 107 -5.33 10.40 17.07
N PRO A 108 -6.31 9.59 17.56
CA PRO A 108 -6.26 8.87 18.83
C PRO A 108 -5.63 7.48 18.72
N PHE A 109 -4.80 7.12 19.68
CA PHE A 109 -4.30 5.78 19.93
C PHE A 109 -3.84 5.65 21.40
N GLU A 110 -3.77 4.42 21.89
CA GLU A 110 -3.16 4.08 23.17
C GLU A 110 -1.97 3.14 22.94
N ARG A 111 -0.96 3.19 23.78
CA ARG A 111 0.19 2.30 23.69
C ARG A 111 0.80 1.96 25.05
N THR A 112 1.51 0.84 25.11
CA THR A 112 2.38 0.49 26.22
C THR A 112 3.70 1.27 26.16
N ALA A 113 4.52 1.16 27.20
CA ALA A 113 5.95 1.43 27.06
C ALA A 113 6.60 0.33 26.21
N VAL A 114 7.78 0.63 25.62
CA VAL A 114 8.64 -0.41 25.05
C VAL A 114 9.19 -1.26 26.18
N ASN A 115 8.95 -2.56 26.16
CA ASN A 115 9.41 -3.49 27.19
C ASN A 115 10.93 -3.82 27.06
N GLY A 116 11.44 -4.64 27.97
CA GLY A 116 12.87 -5.02 27.98
C GLY A 116 13.35 -5.80 26.76
N PHE A 117 12.44 -6.42 26.02
CA PHE A 117 12.74 -7.19 24.81
C PHE A 117 12.55 -6.39 23.52
N GLY A 118 12.14 -5.12 23.59
CA GLY A 118 11.92 -4.26 22.42
C GLY A 118 10.46 -4.19 22.00
N PHE A 119 9.56 -4.97 22.57
CA PHE A 119 8.17 -5.01 22.13
C PHE A 119 7.34 -3.84 22.66
N ILE A 120 6.52 -3.25 21.78
CA ILE A 120 5.52 -2.24 22.11
C ILE A 120 4.17 -2.61 21.47
N GLN A 121 3.10 -2.44 22.21
CA GLN A 121 1.74 -2.65 21.73
C GLN A 121 1.00 -1.34 21.60
N ILE A 122 0.26 -1.19 20.49
CA ILE A 122 -0.58 -0.03 20.18
C ILE A 122 -2.01 -0.51 19.97
N ILE A 123 -2.97 0.27 20.45
CA ILE A 123 -4.40 0.07 20.21
C ILE A 123 -4.94 1.30 19.47
N ARG A 124 -5.53 1.08 18.30
CA ARG A 124 -6.26 2.09 17.53
C ARG A 124 -7.66 1.61 17.24
N LYS A 125 -8.64 2.49 17.42
CA LYS A 125 -10.04 2.20 17.07
C LYS A 125 -10.14 1.81 15.59
N ARG A 126 -10.81 0.67 15.31
CA ARG A 126 -11.08 0.23 13.95
C ARG A 126 -12.29 0.98 13.40
N GLU A 127 -12.07 1.83 12.42
CA GLU A 127 -13.11 2.61 11.74
C GLU A 127 -13.35 2.11 10.31
N ARG A 128 -12.34 1.52 9.70
CA ARG A 128 -12.38 0.98 8.34
C ARG A 128 -11.34 -0.13 8.17
N ALA A 129 -11.42 -0.88 7.07
CA ALA A 129 -10.38 -1.81 6.67
C ALA A 129 -9.08 -1.05 6.33
N SER A 130 -7.94 -1.65 6.66
CA SER A 130 -6.62 -1.16 6.25
C SER A 130 -6.41 -1.35 4.74
N LEU A 131 -5.43 -0.63 4.18
CA LEU A 131 -5.07 -0.80 2.78
C LEU A 131 -4.59 -2.23 2.48
N ILE A 132 -3.89 -2.87 3.42
CA ILE A 132 -3.45 -4.27 3.29
C ILE A 132 -4.65 -5.22 3.17
N GLU A 133 -5.67 -5.05 4.03
CA GLU A 133 -6.90 -5.85 3.97
C GLU A 133 -7.62 -5.64 2.64
N LEU A 134 -7.84 -4.37 2.26
CA LEU A 134 -8.53 -4.03 1.01
C LEU A 134 -7.87 -4.65 -0.24
N LEU A 135 -6.53 -4.73 -0.26
CA LEU A 135 -5.80 -5.25 -1.41
C LEU A 135 -5.69 -6.78 -1.40
N ARG A 136 -5.64 -7.41 -0.21
CA ARG A 136 -5.42 -8.86 -0.08
C ARG A 136 -6.69 -9.69 0.05
N ASP A 137 -7.80 -9.10 0.51
CA ASP A 137 -9.07 -9.82 0.69
C ASP A 137 -9.71 -10.21 -0.65
N ASP A 138 -9.53 -9.37 -1.71
CA ASP A 138 -9.94 -9.69 -3.08
C ASP A 138 -8.79 -9.40 -4.06
N PRO A 139 -7.83 -10.32 -4.22
CA PRO A 139 -6.67 -10.11 -5.08
C PRO A 139 -7.05 -9.99 -6.57
N VAL A 140 -8.16 -10.60 -7.00
CA VAL A 140 -8.66 -10.47 -8.38
C VAL A 140 -9.18 -9.05 -8.62
N LEU A 141 -9.95 -8.50 -7.68
CA LEU A 141 -10.40 -7.10 -7.74
C LEU A 141 -9.21 -6.14 -7.73
N SER A 142 -8.25 -6.36 -6.85
CA SER A 142 -7.06 -5.53 -6.73
C SER A 142 -6.26 -5.50 -8.03
N ALA A 143 -6.05 -6.66 -8.66
CA ALA A 143 -5.40 -6.77 -9.96
C ALA A 143 -6.22 -6.11 -11.08
N ALA A 144 -7.54 -6.26 -11.08
CA ALA A 144 -8.41 -5.62 -12.05
C ALA A 144 -8.34 -4.08 -11.98
N LEU A 145 -8.39 -3.52 -10.77
CA LEU A 145 -8.27 -2.07 -10.57
C LEU A 145 -6.88 -1.54 -10.93
N ALA A 146 -5.81 -2.29 -10.59
CA ALA A 146 -4.45 -1.93 -10.95
C ALA A 146 -4.23 -1.97 -12.47
N LEU A 147 -4.78 -2.96 -13.18
CA LEU A 147 -4.73 -3.06 -14.63
C LEU A 147 -5.46 -1.90 -15.30
N LEU A 148 -6.66 -1.55 -14.81
CA LEU A 148 -7.40 -0.37 -15.31
C LEU A 148 -6.62 0.93 -15.05
N ARG A 149 -5.96 1.04 -13.91
CA ARG A 149 -5.10 2.18 -13.60
C ARG A 149 -3.87 2.25 -14.51
N LEU A 150 -3.26 1.11 -14.82
CA LEU A 150 -2.17 1.02 -15.79
C LEU A 150 -2.65 1.44 -17.18
N ALA A 151 -3.82 0.97 -17.62
CA ALA A 151 -4.43 1.35 -18.88
C ALA A 151 -4.73 2.86 -18.96
N GLU A 152 -5.19 3.48 -17.86
CA GLU A 152 -5.43 4.93 -17.81
C GLU A 152 -4.17 5.74 -18.12
N ARG A 153 -3.00 5.22 -17.72
CA ARG A 153 -1.69 5.87 -17.87
C ARG A 153 -0.95 5.45 -19.13
N ALA A 154 -1.33 4.35 -19.76
CA ALA A 154 -0.69 3.86 -20.97
C ALA A 154 -0.87 4.87 -22.12
N GLN A 155 0.21 5.16 -22.83
CA GLN A 155 0.13 5.93 -24.06
C GLN A 155 -0.49 5.06 -25.17
N GLY A 156 -1.60 5.53 -25.73
CA GLY A 156 -2.21 4.85 -26.86
C GLY A 156 -1.45 5.09 -28.16
N THR A 157 -1.71 4.27 -29.17
CA THR A 157 -1.08 4.35 -30.51
C THR A 157 -1.63 5.47 -31.38
N GLY A 158 -2.63 6.21 -30.91
CA GLY A 158 -3.30 7.27 -31.65
C GLY A 158 -2.70 8.67 -31.46
N PRO A 159 -3.15 9.66 -32.28
CA PRO A 159 -2.78 11.06 -32.10
C PRO A 159 -3.14 11.57 -30.69
N ALA A 160 -2.27 12.37 -30.09
CA ALA A 160 -2.42 12.91 -28.73
C ALA A 160 -2.50 11.86 -27.60
N GLY A 161 -1.93 10.65 -27.80
CA GLY A 161 -1.89 9.61 -26.77
C GLY A 161 -3.20 8.82 -26.60
N GLY A 162 -4.24 9.13 -27.39
CA GLY A 162 -5.45 8.32 -27.53
C GLY A 162 -5.22 7.10 -28.43
N GLY A 163 -6.18 6.17 -28.46
CA GLY A 163 -6.12 4.99 -29.31
C GLY A 163 -6.43 3.69 -28.55
N ALA A 164 -6.36 2.58 -29.29
CA ALA A 164 -6.63 1.26 -28.71
C ALA A 164 -5.51 0.87 -27.73
N VAL A 165 -5.91 0.28 -26.60
CA VAL A 165 -4.99 -0.37 -25.65
C VAL A 165 -5.50 -1.77 -25.37
N THR A 166 -4.61 -2.76 -25.40
CA THR A 166 -4.93 -4.13 -25.05
C THR A 166 -4.52 -4.45 -23.62
N LEU A 167 -5.48 -4.92 -22.83
CA LEU A 167 -5.26 -5.37 -21.46
C LEU A 167 -5.05 -6.87 -21.47
N ASN A 168 -3.84 -7.30 -21.10
CA ASN A 168 -3.46 -8.69 -20.99
C ASN A 168 -3.40 -9.08 -19.51
N ALA A 169 -4.17 -10.08 -19.10
CA ALA A 169 -4.15 -10.60 -17.74
C ALA A 169 -4.76 -12.01 -17.64
N ASN A 170 -4.63 -12.58 -16.45
CA ASN A 170 -5.32 -13.82 -16.11
C ASN A 170 -6.84 -13.74 -16.42
N PRO A 171 -7.46 -14.83 -16.93
CA PRO A 171 -8.89 -14.85 -17.27
C PRO A 171 -9.81 -14.36 -16.15
N ALA A 172 -9.52 -14.68 -14.88
CA ALA A 172 -10.33 -14.21 -13.75
C ALA A 172 -10.32 -12.69 -13.61
N VAL A 173 -9.18 -12.04 -13.87
CA VAL A 173 -9.02 -10.57 -13.82
C VAL A 173 -9.82 -9.92 -14.95
N ILE A 174 -9.70 -10.44 -16.19
CA ILE A 174 -10.47 -9.94 -17.35
C ILE A 174 -11.97 -10.11 -17.11
N GLU A 175 -12.40 -11.26 -16.61
CA GLU A 175 -13.80 -11.50 -16.31
C GLU A 175 -14.33 -10.56 -15.19
N ARG A 176 -13.49 -10.26 -14.19
CA ARG A 176 -13.84 -9.31 -13.14
C ARG A 176 -14.09 -7.90 -13.69
N ILE A 177 -13.29 -7.46 -14.68
CA ILE A 177 -13.49 -6.17 -15.37
C ILE A 177 -14.77 -6.20 -16.22
N ARG A 178 -14.99 -7.29 -16.98
CA ARG A 178 -16.19 -7.43 -17.85
C ARG A 178 -17.51 -7.39 -17.10
N ARG A 179 -17.52 -7.85 -15.83
CA ARG A 179 -18.70 -7.75 -14.95
C ARG A 179 -19.02 -6.32 -14.50
N ALA A 180 -18.13 -5.36 -14.76
CA ALA A 180 -18.32 -3.96 -14.45
C ALA A 180 -18.16 -3.09 -15.72
N PRO A 181 -19.08 -3.17 -16.69
CA PRO A 181 -18.93 -2.52 -18.00
C PRO A 181 -18.77 -1.00 -17.90
N ASP A 182 -19.33 -0.38 -16.87
CA ASP A 182 -19.16 1.04 -16.60
C ASP A 182 -17.70 1.45 -16.38
N TRP A 183 -16.87 0.56 -15.86
CA TRP A 183 -15.45 0.87 -15.63
C TRP A 183 -14.72 1.05 -16.95
N THR A 184 -14.94 0.12 -17.89
CA THR A 184 -14.35 0.19 -19.23
C THR A 184 -14.87 1.40 -20.01
N ALA A 185 -16.19 1.62 -20.03
CA ALA A 185 -16.80 2.75 -20.74
C ALA A 185 -16.29 4.11 -20.23
N ARG A 186 -16.14 4.27 -18.91
CA ARG A 186 -15.58 5.49 -18.32
C ARG A 186 -14.10 5.68 -18.69
N LEU A 187 -13.34 4.60 -18.70
CA LEU A 187 -11.92 4.64 -19.05
C LEU A 187 -11.73 4.99 -20.54
N GLU A 188 -12.49 4.37 -21.43
CA GLU A 188 -12.51 4.67 -22.87
C GLU A 188 -12.85 6.13 -23.13
N LYS A 189 -13.92 6.63 -22.49
CA LYS A 189 -14.31 8.04 -22.59
C LYS A 189 -13.21 8.99 -22.11
N ARG A 190 -12.53 8.65 -20.99
CA ARG A 190 -11.48 9.46 -20.42
C ARG A 190 -10.23 9.49 -21.29
N ARG A 191 -9.86 8.36 -21.88
CA ARG A 191 -8.69 8.22 -22.74
C ARG A 191 -8.91 8.71 -24.17
N GLY A 192 -10.14 8.71 -24.64
CA GLY A 192 -10.45 8.96 -26.06
C GLY A 192 -10.05 7.80 -26.97
N GLY A 193 -10.08 6.54 -26.45
CA GLY A 193 -9.70 5.34 -27.21
C GLY A 193 -10.36 4.09 -26.67
N THR A 194 -10.28 2.99 -27.42
CA THR A 194 -10.92 1.71 -27.10
C THR A 194 -10.04 0.81 -26.24
N ILE A 195 -10.67 -0.05 -25.44
CA ILE A 195 -10.02 -1.07 -24.62
C ILE A 195 -10.32 -2.46 -25.20
N ALA A 196 -9.27 -3.17 -25.60
CA ALA A 196 -9.33 -4.58 -25.94
C ALA A 196 -8.87 -5.46 -24.76
N PHE A 197 -9.36 -6.68 -24.69
CA PHE A 197 -9.01 -7.63 -23.63
C PHE A 197 -8.40 -8.90 -24.22
N HIS A 198 -7.26 -9.29 -23.70
CA HIS A 198 -6.64 -10.57 -23.96
C HIS A 198 -6.50 -11.35 -22.65
N ALA A 199 -7.15 -12.51 -22.60
CA ALA A 199 -7.07 -13.40 -21.44
C ALA A 199 -5.95 -14.41 -21.67
N ASP A 200 -4.94 -14.40 -20.78
CA ASP A 200 -3.81 -15.31 -20.81
C ASP A 200 -3.78 -16.15 -19.52
N SER A 201 -4.03 -17.44 -19.67
CA SER A 201 -4.03 -18.39 -18.54
C SER A 201 -2.63 -18.72 -18.00
N ALA A 202 -1.57 -18.36 -18.74
CA ALA A 202 -0.19 -18.52 -18.26
C ALA A 202 0.19 -17.44 -17.23
N LEU A 203 -0.54 -16.32 -17.20
CA LEU A 203 -0.30 -15.24 -16.23
C LEU A 203 -0.93 -15.56 -14.87
N GLY A 204 -0.19 -15.32 -13.80
CA GLY A 204 -0.72 -15.28 -12.44
C GLY A 204 -1.69 -14.11 -12.24
N THR A 205 -2.51 -14.15 -11.16
CA THR A 205 -3.49 -13.08 -10.87
C THR A 205 -2.85 -11.69 -10.71
N GLY A 206 -1.61 -11.63 -10.21
CA GLY A 206 -0.86 -10.38 -10.04
C GLY A 206 -0.05 -9.95 -11.26
N GLU A 207 -0.08 -10.71 -12.36
CA GLU A 207 0.68 -10.45 -13.59
C GLU A 207 -0.24 -9.91 -14.66
N TYR A 208 0.02 -8.69 -15.13
CA TYR A 208 -0.81 -8.02 -16.13
C TYR A 208 -0.02 -6.96 -16.89
N HIS A 209 -0.47 -6.66 -18.12
CA HIS A 209 0.16 -5.68 -19.02
C HIS A 209 -0.90 -4.86 -19.75
N ALA A 210 -0.57 -3.61 -20.06
CA ALA A 210 -1.34 -2.74 -20.94
C ALA A 210 -0.42 -2.23 -22.04
N GLY A 211 -0.80 -2.43 -23.32
CA GLY A 211 0.01 -2.07 -24.48
C GLY A 211 -0.81 -1.83 -25.76
#